data_cdb1684e2d138c535c7a67c0562e93c1
#
_entry.id   cdb1684e2d138c535c7a67c0562e93c1
#
_cell.length_a   1.000
_cell.length_b   1.000
_cell.length_c   1.000
_cell.angle_alpha   90.00
_cell.angle_beta   90.00
_cell.angle_gamma   90.00
#
_symmetry.space_group_name_H-M   'P 1'
#
loop_
_entity.id
_entity.type
_entity.pdbx_description
1 polymer ?
#
loop_
_entity_poly.entity_id
_entity_poly.type
_entity_poly.pdbx_seq_one_letter_code
_entity_poly.pdbx_strand_id
1 'polypeptide(L)'
;MGEHATGQRPAAPPSLDLEVRVRLAHARITHLLDRAGIRGLHLKGYATEPGVYPDHRRSSDVDLLVPPADADAVIALLGSHGWEPVATFSQGSIFQHAATLWHDQLGYVDVHRLFPGLGASPEAAFDALWSEHIHLVIAGRSVPVPSPRHQRLVVIVHAARDPFRGGLDVRHIRESLPAESWAALREEAHRLDAGAAWHVATGEAADGVDTRQLTLFAALHESQSGLELFRTRWRSAATARERAVLVARTIPVNRPHLQMRLGRPVTRADLWREQRARLGALAGWAWTKAVRRGR
;
A
#
# COMPACT_ATOMS: atom_id res chain seq x y z
N MET A 1 -61.77 -10.34 4.34
CA MET A 1 -60.97 -10.17 3.13
C MET A 1 -59.99 -9.04 3.43
N GLY A 2 -58.79 -9.40 3.84
CA GLY A 2 -57.75 -8.46 4.19
C GLY A 2 -56.63 -8.61 3.14
N GLU A 3 -56.45 -7.59 2.32
CA GLU A 3 -55.32 -7.50 1.38
C GLU A 3 -54.00 -7.31 2.14
N HIS A 4 -53.16 -8.32 2.06
CA HIS A 4 -51.76 -8.17 2.45
C HIS A 4 -51.01 -7.33 1.42
N ALA A 5 -50.80 -6.05 1.73
CA ALA A 5 -49.87 -5.21 1.00
C ALA A 5 -48.47 -5.80 1.18
N THR A 6 -47.95 -6.46 0.16
CA THR A 6 -46.55 -6.84 0.03
C THR A 6 -45.73 -5.58 -0.14
N GLY A 7 -45.16 -5.10 0.98
CA GLY A 7 -44.17 -4.01 0.97
C GLY A 7 -42.95 -4.41 0.15
N GLN A 8 -42.87 -3.98 -1.10
CA GLN A 8 -41.66 -4.03 -1.90
C GLN A 8 -40.58 -3.21 -1.19
N ARG A 9 -39.53 -3.89 -0.75
CA ARG A 9 -38.33 -3.25 -0.24
C ARG A 9 -37.81 -2.31 -1.35
N PRO A 10 -37.59 -1.01 -1.08
CA PRO A 10 -37.08 -0.12 -2.12
C PRO A 10 -35.81 -0.71 -2.71
N ALA A 11 -35.69 -0.71 -4.03
CA ALA A 11 -34.51 -1.17 -4.74
C ALA A 11 -33.30 -0.39 -4.21
N ALA A 12 -32.22 -1.12 -3.90
CA ALA A 12 -30.97 -0.47 -3.50
C ALA A 12 -30.59 0.56 -4.57
N PRO A 13 -30.16 1.77 -4.19
CA PRO A 13 -29.74 2.76 -5.18
C PRO A 13 -28.63 2.16 -6.06
N PRO A 14 -28.61 2.50 -7.38
CA PRO A 14 -27.60 1.98 -8.29
C PRO A 14 -26.22 2.32 -7.73
N SER A 15 -25.35 1.31 -7.61
CA SER A 15 -23.98 1.52 -7.15
C SER A 15 -23.22 2.34 -8.20
N LEU A 16 -22.57 3.42 -7.76
CA LEU A 16 -21.70 4.20 -8.64
C LEU A 16 -20.59 3.29 -9.22
N ASP A 17 -20.20 3.59 -10.47
CA ASP A 17 -19.03 2.97 -11.08
C ASP A 17 -17.79 3.12 -10.19
N LEU A 18 -16.90 2.12 -10.19
CA LEU A 18 -15.72 2.11 -9.33
C LEU A 18 -14.82 3.32 -9.57
N GLU A 19 -14.62 3.72 -10.81
CA GLU A 19 -13.81 4.90 -11.15
C GLU A 19 -14.44 6.18 -10.58
N VAL A 20 -15.75 6.35 -10.73
CA VAL A 20 -16.48 7.50 -10.20
C VAL A 20 -16.36 7.55 -8.67
N ARG A 21 -16.50 6.41 -8.00
CA ARG A 21 -16.38 6.30 -6.54
C ARG A 21 -15.00 6.73 -6.05
N VAL A 22 -13.93 6.22 -6.67
CA VAL A 22 -12.55 6.52 -6.28
C VAL A 22 -12.23 8.00 -6.55
N ARG A 23 -12.67 8.56 -7.69
CA ARG A 23 -12.48 9.98 -7.99
C ARG A 23 -13.21 10.89 -7.00
N LEU A 24 -14.43 10.55 -6.61
CA LEU A 24 -15.19 11.26 -5.58
C LEU A 24 -14.54 11.12 -4.20
N ALA A 25 -13.95 9.97 -3.89
CA ALA A 25 -13.19 9.77 -2.66
C ALA A 25 -11.99 10.71 -2.56
N HIS A 26 -11.19 10.86 -3.63
CA HIS A 26 -10.09 11.84 -3.70
C HIS A 26 -10.59 13.25 -3.38
N ALA A 27 -11.66 13.69 -4.04
CA ALA A 27 -12.23 15.04 -3.84
C ALA A 27 -12.76 15.23 -2.41
N ARG A 28 -13.47 14.23 -1.87
CA ARG A 28 -14.02 14.27 -0.51
C ARG A 28 -12.95 14.32 0.55
N ILE A 29 -11.92 13.48 0.44
CA ILE A 29 -10.79 13.43 1.38
C ILE A 29 -10.05 14.76 1.36
N THR A 30 -9.72 15.29 0.19
CA THR A 30 -9.09 16.61 0.07
C THR A 30 -9.91 17.69 0.78
N HIS A 31 -11.26 17.71 0.57
CA HIS A 31 -12.13 18.67 1.24
C HIS A 31 -12.04 18.59 2.77
N LEU A 32 -11.97 17.38 3.31
CA LEU A 32 -11.90 17.17 4.76
C LEU A 32 -10.55 17.63 5.32
N LEU A 33 -9.46 17.30 4.62
CA LEU A 33 -8.10 17.72 5.01
C LEU A 33 -7.94 19.24 4.99
N ASP A 34 -8.41 19.91 3.91
CA ASP A 34 -8.35 21.37 3.80
C ASP A 34 -9.08 22.04 4.95
N ARG A 35 -10.28 21.55 5.31
CA ARG A 35 -11.04 22.09 6.44
C ARG A 35 -10.39 21.87 7.78
N ALA A 36 -9.60 20.82 7.92
CA ALA A 36 -8.86 20.50 9.14
C ALA A 36 -7.48 21.16 9.18
N GLY A 37 -7.02 21.81 8.09
CA GLY A 37 -5.67 22.37 7.99
C GLY A 37 -4.57 21.32 7.96
N ILE A 38 -4.87 20.08 7.52
CA ILE A 38 -3.93 18.96 7.49
C ILE A 38 -3.39 18.81 6.07
N ARG A 39 -2.05 18.68 5.96
CA ARG A 39 -1.38 18.41 4.69
C ARG A 39 -1.57 16.95 4.29
N GLY A 40 -1.81 16.67 3.02
CA GLY A 40 -1.90 15.31 2.51
C GLY A 40 -1.64 15.27 1.01
N LEU A 41 -0.87 14.27 0.56
CA LEU A 41 -0.58 14.02 -0.85
C LEU A 41 -1.33 12.78 -1.31
N HIS A 42 -2.13 12.93 -2.33
CA HIS A 42 -2.74 11.79 -3.00
C HIS A 42 -1.71 11.14 -3.93
N LEU A 43 -1.55 9.83 -3.82
CA LEU A 43 -0.54 9.06 -4.54
C LEU A 43 -1.19 8.10 -5.52
N LYS A 44 -0.48 7.78 -6.59
CA LYS A 44 -0.83 6.70 -7.52
C LYS A 44 -2.25 6.78 -8.13
N GLY A 45 -2.61 5.79 -8.93
CA GLY A 45 -3.94 5.66 -9.51
C GLY A 45 -4.39 6.91 -10.26
N TYR A 46 -5.59 7.42 -9.93
CA TYR A 46 -6.16 8.63 -10.55
C TYR A 46 -5.51 9.94 -10.06
N ALA A 47 -4.62 9.87 -9.07
CA ALA A 47 -3.87 11.02 -8.55
C ALA A 47 -2.49 11.16 -9.24
N THR A 48 -2.39 10.77 -10.50
CA THR A 48 -1.18 10.95 -11.31
C THR A 48 -1.50 11.69 -12.59
N GLU A 49 -0.49 12.38 -13.13
CA GLU A 49 -0.60 12.98 -14.45
C GLU A 49 -0.75 11.90 -15.55
N PRO A 50 -1.37 12.28 -16.70
CA PRO A 50 -1.38 11.42 -17.88
C PRO A 50 0.03 10.96 -18.27
N GLY A 51 0.17 9.71 -18.67
CA GLY A 51 1.45 9.12 -19.09
C GLY A 51 2.34 8.60 -17.95
N VAL A 52 1.97 8.76 -16.67
CA VAL A 52 2.66 8.07 -15.55
C VAL A 52 2.34 6.58 -15.54
N TYR A 53 1.09 6.24 -15.84
CA TYR A 53 0.63 4.87 -16.04
C TYR A 53 0.15 4.63 -17.47
N PRO A 54 0.12 3.37 -17.94
CA PRO A 54 -0.61 3.02 -19.16
C PRO A 54 -2.10 3.40 -19.06
N ASP A 55 -2.71 3.81 -20.17
CA ASP A 55 -4.10 4.33 -20.21
C ASP A 55 -5.16 3.33 -19.69
N HIS A 56 -4.86 2.03 -19.77
CA HIS A 56 -5.76 0.99 -19.28
C HIS A 56 -5.67 0.73 -17.77
N ARG A 57 -4.75 1.39 -17.07
CA ARG A 57 -4.54 1.22 -15.64
C ARG A 57 -5.74 1.78 -14.84
N ARG A 58 -6.36 0.92 -14.04
CA ARG A 58 -7.47 1.30 -13.14
C ARG A 58 -7.02 1.27 -11.69
N SER A 59 -7.54 2.20 -10.89
CA SER A 59 -7.37 2.23 -9.44
C SER A 59 -8.64 1.77 -8.74
N SER A 60 -8.48 1.06 -7.63
CA SER A 60 -9.58 0.55 -6.79
C SER A 60 -9.72 1.29 -5.47
N ASP A 61 -8.77 2.15 -5.14
CA ASP A 61 -8.59 2.78 -3.84
C ASP A 61 -7.91 4.14 -3.96
N VAL A 62 -7.90 4.86 -2.85
CA VAL A 62 -7.14 6.10 -2.68
C VAL A 62 -5.93 5.81 -1.81
N ASP A 63 -4.72 6.06 -2.30
CA ASP A 63 -3.51 6.12 -1.50
C ASP A 63 -3.28 7.56 -1.03
N LEU A 64 -3.27 7.81 0.26
CA LEU A 64 -3.08 9.13 0.86
C LEU A 64 -1.84 9.14 1.76
N LEU A 65 -0.82 9.89 1.42
CA LEU A 65 0.35 10.11 2.26
C LEU A 65 0.17 11.39 3.09
N VAL A 66 0.37 11.28 4.40
CA VAL A 66 0.25 12.41 5.35
C VAL A 66 1.52 12.51 6.21
N PRO A 67 1.79 13.67 6.83
CA PRO A 67 2.84 13.76 7.83
C PRO A 67 2.64 12.67 8.90
N PRO A 68 3.69 11.96 9.32
CA PRO A 68 3.57 10.88 10.31
C PRO A 68 2.86 11.29 11.59
N ALA A 69 3.08 12.53 12.05
CA ALA A 69 2.45 13.07 13.24
C ALA A 69 0.93 13.28 13.11
N ASP A 70 0.43 13.47 11.87
CA ASP A 70 -0.99 13.73 11.59
C ASP A 70 -1.78 12.47 11.27
N ALA A 71 -1.12 11.31 11.13
CA ALA A 71 -1.73 10.10 10.62
C ALA A 71 -2.92 9.62 11.46
N ASP A 72 -2.80 9.63 12.79
CA ASP A 72 -3.90 9.22 13.67
C ASP A 72 -5.05 10.25 13.67
N ALA A 73 -4.75 11.56 13.56
CA ALA A 73 -5.75 12.60 13.41
C ALA A 73 -6.54 12.45 12.10
N VAL A 74 -5.87 12.10 11.00
CA VAL A 74 -6.52 11.82 9.70
C VAL A 74 -7.42 10.61 9.79
N ILE A 75 -7.01 9.52 10.44
CA ILE A 75 -7.86 8.34 10.65
C ILE A 75 -9.12 8.71 11.44
N ALA A 76 -8.96 9.49 12.52
CA ALA A 76 -10.10 9.95 13.33
C ALA A 76 -11.03 10.88 12.53
N LEU A 77 -10.46 11.81 11.74
CA LEU A 77 -11.21 12.70 10.86
C LEU A 77 -12.04 11.92 9.83
N LEU A 78 -11.42 10.97 9.14
CA LEU A 78 -12.13 10.13 8.16
C LEU A 78 -13.19 9.28 8.86
N GLY A 79 -12.88 8.72 10.03
CA GLY A 79 -13.83 7.96 10.84
C GLY A 79 -15.10 8.74 11.19
N SER A 80 -14.96 10.03 11.57
CA SER A 80 -16.12 10.91 11.85
C SER A 80 -16.97 11.23 10.61
N HIS A 81 -16.49 10.86 9.40
CA HIS A 81 -17.16 11.09 8.14
C HIS A 81 -17.51 9.80 7.39
N GLY A 82 -17.64 8.69 8.10
CA GLY A 82 -18.20 7.43 7.59
C GLY A 82 -17.18 6.43 7.04
N TRP A 83 -15.87 6.68 7.19
CA TRP A 83 -14.86 5.66 6.89
C TRP A 83 -14.65 4.76 8.12
N GLU A 84 -14.83 3.46 7.95
CA GLU A 84 -14.63 2.46 9.01
C GLU A 84 -13.24 1.83 8.90
N PRO A 85 -12.51 1.65 10.02
CA PRO A 85 -11.20 1.01 10.01
C PRO A 85 -11.30 -0.46 9.56
N VAL A 86 -10.55 -0.84 8.53
CA VAL A 86 -10.41 -2.22 8.04
C VAL A 86 -9.11 -2.83 8.52
N ALA A 87 -8.01 -2.07 8.47
CA ALA A 87 -6.71 -2.48 8.98
C ALA A 87 -5.97 -1.30 9.60
N THR A 88 -5.34 -1.52 10.74
CA THR A 88 -4.47 -0.52 11.39
C THR A 88 -3.05 -0.60 10.86
N PHE A 89 -2.20 0.39 11.17
CA PHE A 89 -0.77 0.38 10.82
C PHE A 89 -0.06 -0.90 11.24
N SER A 90 -0.40 -1.46 12.40
CA SER A 90 0.21 -2.69 12.91
C SER A 90 -0.24 -3.97 12.20
N GLN A 91 -1.38 -3.93 11.50
CA GLN A 91 -2.03 -5.09 10.88
C GLN A 91 -1.92 -5.12 9.36
N GLY A 92 -1.80 -3.95 8.70
CA GLY A 92 -1.90 -3.83 7.25
C GLY A 92 -0.70 -4.42 6.50
N SER A 93 0.51 -4.10 6.92
CA SER A 93 1.72 -4.48 6.20
C SER A 93 2.91 -4.68 7.13
N ILE A 94 3.93 -5.38 6.61
CA ILE A 94 5.20 -5.60 7.31
C ILE A 94 5.93 -4.30 7.66
N PHE A 95 5.72 -3.25 6.87
CA PHE A 95 6.31 -1.93 7.07
C PHE A 95 5.52 -1.07 8.06
N GLN A 96 4.31 -1.48 8.43
CA GLN A 96 3.39 -0.70 9.28
C GLN A 96 3.17 0.72 8.73
N HIS A 97 3.15 0.84 7.42
CA HIS A 97 3.17 2.12 6.72
C HIS A 97 1.79 2.72 6.48
N ALA A 98 0.76 1.87 6.36
CA ALA A 98 -0.58 2.29 6.02
C ALA A 98 -1.64 1.69 6.92
N ALA A 99 -2.69 2.47 7.17
CA ALA A 99 -3.96 2.03 7.73
C ALA A 99 -5.02 2.08 6.61
N THR A 100 -5.81 1.02 6.48
CA THR A 100 -6.87 0.91 5.47
C THR A 100 -8.22 1.19 6.11
N LEU A 101 -9.00 2.08 5.48
CA LEU A 101 -10.36 2.37 5.87
C LEU A 101 -11.30 2.12 4.68
N TRP A 102 -12.57 1.85 4.98
CA TRP A 102 -13.63 1.61 4.02
C TRP A 102 -14.80 2.55 4.23
N HIS A 103 -15.35 3.07 3.13
CA HIS A 103 -16.61 3.82 3.13
C HIS A 103 -17.57 3.19 2.11
N ASP A 104 -18.81 2.93 2.52
CA ASP A 104 -19.79 2.19 1.71
C ASP A 104 -20.01 2.77 0.31
N GLN A 105 -20.04 4.08 0.17
CA GLN A 105 -20.25 4.76 -1.11
C GLN A 105 -18.96 5.10 -1.84
N LEU A 106 -17.84 5.35 -1.12
CA LEU A 106 -16.62 5.89 -1.70
C LEU A 106 -15.47 4.87 -1.81
N GLY A 107 -15.60 3.71 -1.16
CA GLY A 107 -14.61 2.64 -1.25
C GLY A 107 -13.45 2.77 -0.28
N TYR A 108 -12.31 2.20 -0.66
CA TYR A 108 -11.12 2.12 0.19
C TYR A 108 -10.27 3.38 0.14
N VAL A 109 -9.65 3.69 1.28
CA VAL A 109 -8.52 4.60 1.40
C VAL A 109 -7.43 3.96 2.24
N ASP A 110 -6.20 4.04 1.76
CA ASP A 110 -4.99 3.68 2.48
C ASP A 110 -4.29 4.96 2.95
N VAL A 111 -4.36 5.22 4.26
CA VAL A 111 -3.67 6.36 4.89
C VAL A 111 -2.25 5.94 5.22
N HIS A 112 -1.28 6.50 4.49
CA HIS A 112 0.14 6.23 4.65
C HIS A 112 0.80 7.26 5.58
N ARG A 113 1.54 6.82 6.59
CA ARG A 113 2.40 7.65 7.42
C ARG A 113 3.88 7.61 7.01
N LEU A 114 4.21 6.71 6.10
CA LEU A 114 5.49 6.60 5.40
C LEU A 114 5.27 5.84 4.10
N PHE A 115 6.17 5.99 3.15
CA PHE A 115 6.11 5.24 1.89
C PHE A 115 7.27 4.24 1.82
N PRO A 116 7.03 2.91 1.90
CA PRO A 116 8.09 1.91 1.91
C PRO A 116 8.93 1.97 0.64
N GLY A 117 10.23 2.03 0.84
CA GLY A 117 11.21 2.17 -0.23
C GLY A 117 11.76 3.59 -0.40
N LEU A 118 11.15 4.60 0.22
CA LEU A 118 11.81 5.86 0.53
C LEU A 118 12.48 5.67 1.90
N GLY A 119 13.81 5.61 1.93
CA GLY A 119 14.59 5.30 3.15
C GLY A 119 14.93 6.53 3.98
N ALA A 120 14.76 7.74 3.45
CA ALA A 120 14.78 8.96 4.23
C ALA A 120 13.77 8.88 5.39
N SER A 121 13.96 9.66 6.46
CA SER A 121 12.96 9.67 7.54
C SER A 121 11.56 9.96 6.97
N PRO A 122 10.50 9.38 7.54
CA PRO A 122 9.14 9.58 7.02
C PRO A 122 8.76 11.06 6.88
N GLU A 123 9.20 11.90 7.82
CA GLU A 123 9.01 13.34 7.79
C GLU A 123 9.76 13.99 6.62
N ALA A 124 11.05 13.66 6.46
CA ALA A 124 11.87 14.21 5.38
C ALA A 124 11.36 13.76 4.01
N ALA A 125 10.92 12.51 3.88
CA ALA A 125 10.33 11.99 2.64
C ALA A 125 9.01 12.72 2.32
N PHE A 126 8.13 12.92 3.30
CA PHE A 126 6.89 13.68 3.10
C PHE A 126 7.20 15.13 2.69
N ASP A 127 8.07 15.82 3.42
CA ASP A 127 8.39 17.23 3.15
C ASP A 127 9.07 17.42 1.78
N ALA A 128 9.91 16.48 1.35
CA ALA A 128 10.49 16.49 0.02
C ALA A 128 9.43 16.37 -1.09
N LEU A 129 8.49 15.43 -0.96
CA LEU A 129 7.39 15.28 -1.90
C LEU A 129 6.43 16.47 -1.86
N TRP A 130 6.18 17.03 -0.67
CA TRP A 130 5.29 18.18 -0.47
C TRP A 130 5.87 19.46 -1.04
N SER A 131 7.17 19.70 -0.93
CA SER A 131 7.83 20.95 -1.37
C SER A 131 7.65 21.24 -2.86
N GLU A 132 7.47 20.19 -3.67
CA GLU A 132 7.29 20.27 -5.13
C GLU A 132 5.92 19.78 -5.59
N HIS A 133 4.94 19.68 -4.69
CA HIS A 133 3.62 19.17 -5.07
C HIS A 133 2.93 20.08 -6.10
N ILE A 134 2.09 19.45 -6.90
CA ILE A 134 1.21 20.12 -7.84
C ILE A 134 -0.24 19.79 -7.48
N HIS A 135 -1.17 20.40 -8.22
CA HIS A 135 -2.58 20.11 -8.05
C HIS A 135 -3.16 19.53 -9.35
N LEU A 136 -3.91 18.44 -9.21
CA LEU A 136 -4.72 17.88 -10.29
C LEU A 136 -6.21 18.09 -10.00
N VAL A 137 -6.99 18.36 -11.05
CA VAL A 137 -8.46 18.44 -10.90
C VAL A 137 -9.05 17.03 -10.95
N ILE A 138 -9.54 16.53 -9.82
CA ILE A 138 -10.18 15.22 -9.70
C ILE A 138 -11.59 15.42 -9.18
N ALA A 139 -12.60 14.97 -9.94
CA ALA A 139 -14.02 15.17 -9.63
C ALA A 139 -14.35 16.64 -9.27
N GLY A 140 -13.81 17.58 -10.05
CA GLY A 140 -14.06 19.01 -9.89
C GLY A 140 -13.31 19.68 -8.74
N ARG A 141 -12.44 18.98 -8.01
CA ARG A 141 -11.65 19.53 -6.91
C ARG A 141 -10.16 19.55 -7.23
N SER A 142 -9.48 20.61 -6.81
CA SER A 142 -8.01 20.73 -6.82
C SER A 142 -7.45 19.83 -5.73
N VAL A 143 -6.74 18.75 -6.13
CA VAL A 143 -6.21 17.69 -5.27
C VAL A 143 -4.69 17.77 -5.26
N PRO A 144 -4.03 17.89 -4.08
CA PRO A 144 -2.57 17.89 -3.99
C PRO A 144 -1.99 16.52 -4.32
N VAL A 145 -1.03 16.49 -5.25
CA VAL A 145 -0.31 15.29 -5.68
C VAL A 145 1.19 15.59 -5.78
N PRO A 146 2.10 14.63 -5.67
CA PRO A 146 3.52 14.89 -5.90
C PRO A 146 3.78 15.47 -7.28
N SER A 147 4.95 16.12 -7.47
CA SER A 147 5.40 16.57 -8.79
C SER A 147 5.47 15.40 -9.79
N PRO A 148 5.42 15.62 -11.10
CA PRO A 148 5.48 14.57 -12.11
C PRO A 148 6.70 13.63 -11.95
N ARG A 149 7.83 14.19 -11.52
CA ARG A 149 9.04 13.44 -11.18
C ARG A 149 8.79 12.51 -9.99
N HIS A 150 8.25 13.04 -8.92
CA HIS A 150 7.97 12.26 -7.70
C HIS A 150 6.85 11.25 -7.89
N GLN A 151 5.84 11.51 -8.73
CA GLN A 151 4.83 10.52 -9.09
C GLN A 151 5.47 9.27 -9.70
N ARG A 152 6.39 9.45 -10.67
CA ARG A 152 7.12 8.34 -11.32
C ARG A 152 8.01 7.61 -10.32
N LEU A 153 8.71 8.33 -9.45
CA LEU A 153 9.53 7.72 -8.40
C LEU A 153 8.69 6.86 -7.46
N VAL A 154 7.55 7.36 -6.99
CA VAL A 154 6.61 6.62 -6.13
C VAL A 154 6.14 5.32 -6.81
N VAL A 155 5.84 5.37 -8.11
CA VAL A 155 5.43 4.18 -8.88
C VAL A 155 6.56 3.17 -8.98
N ILE A 156 7.79 3.60 -9.31
CA ILE A 156 8.96 2.73 -9.41
C ILE A 156 9.29 2.09 -8.05
N VAL A 157 9.31 2.87 -6.99
CA VAL A 157 9.57 2.39 -5.63
C VAL A 157 8.48 1.41 -5.17
N HIS A 158 7.22 1.65 -5.55
CA HIS A 158 6.14 0.71 -5.30
C HIS A 158 6.33 -0.61 -6.04
N ALA A 159 6.82 -0.57 -7.27
CA ALA A 159 7.06 -1.74 -8.11
C ALA A 159 8.01 -2.77 -7.48
N ALA A 160 8.95 -2.32 -6.64
CA ALA A 160 9.84 -3.22 -5.90
C ALA A 160 9.12 -4.21 -4.97
N ARG A 161 7.86 -3.96 -4.65
CA ARG A 161 7.01 -4.80 -3.79
C ARG A 161 5.71 -5.26 -4.45
N ASP A 162 5.55 -4.98 -5.75
CA ASP A 162 4.43 -5.45 -6.58
C ASP A 162 4.95 -6.42 -7.66
N PRO A 163 5.02 -7.74 -7.38
CA PRO A 163 5.54 -8.72 -8.32
C PRO A 163 4.62 -8.94 -9.54
N PHE A 164 3.39 -8.44 -9.50
CA PHE A 164 2.40 -8.73 -10.56
C PHE A 164 2.35 -7.65 -11.64
N ARG A 165 2.41 -6.39 -11.25
CA ARG A 165 2.20 -5.26 -12.17
C ARG A 165 3.39 -4.31 -12.22
N GLY A 166 4.20 -4.29 -11.16
CA GLY A 166 5.30 -3.33 -11.00
C GLY A 166 6.26 -3.29 -12.19
N GLY A 167 6.64 -4.45 -12.74
CA GLY A 167 7.52 -4.51 -13.90
C GLY A 167 6.93 -3.87 -15.16
N LEU A 168 5.62 -3.92 -15.36
CA LEU A 168 4.94 -3.27 -16.50
C LEU A 168 4.91 -1.75 -16.31
N ASP A 169 4.59 -1.29 -15.10
CA ASP A 169 4.56 0.13 -14.77
C ASP A 169 5.95 0.77 -14.91
N VAL A 170 7.02 0.10 -14.42
CA VAL A 170 8.41 0.56 -14.57
C VAL A 170 8.83 0.62 -16.03
N ARG A 171 8.52 -0.41 -16.82
CA ARG A 171 8.82 -0.42 -18.26
C ARG A 171 8.17 0.74 -18.97
N HIS A 172 6.88 0.98 -18.71
CA HIS A 172 6.14 2.08 -19.30
C HIS A 172 6.80 3.43 -18.99
N ILE A 173 7.16 3.68 -17.72
CA ILE A 173 7.86 4.92 -17.32
C ILE A 173 9.22 5.03 -18.02
N ARG A 174 9.98 3.91 -18.07
CA ARG A 174 11.31 3.91 -18.71
C ARG A 174 11.26 4.23 -20.20
N GLU A 175 10.26 3.68 -20.90
CA GLU A 175 10.04 3.90 -22.34
C GLU A 175 9.49 5.29 -22.65
N SER A 176 8.76 5.91 -21.72
CA SER A 176 8.17 7.24 -21.88
C SER A 176 9.11 8.39 -21.58
N LEU A 177 10.27 8.14 -20.96
CA LEU A 177 11.20 9.17 -20.52
C LEU A 177 12.46 9.22 -21.38
N PRO A 178 12.97 10.44 -21.72
CA PRO A 178 14.33 10.63 -22.22
C PRO A 178 15.36 10.08 -21.22
N ALA A 179 16.53 9.68 -21.73
CA ALA A 179 17.61 9.11 -20.90
C ALA A 179 18.08 10.05 -19.78
N GLU A 180 18.16 11.34 -20.05
CA GLU A 180 18.49 12.38 -19.07
C GLU A 180 17.47 12.50 -17.94
N SER A 181 16.17 12.44 -18.27
CA SER A 181 15.08 12.47 -17.28
C SER A 181 15.08 11.22 -16.42
N TRP A 182 15.39 10.06 -16.99
CA TRP A 182 15.56 8.83 -16.24
C TRP A 182 16.77 8.88 -15.29
N ALA A 183 17.90 9.44 -15.74
CA ALA A 183 19.08 9.63 -14.90
C ALA A 183 18.77 10.58 -13.72
N ALA A 184 18.08 11.70 -13.97
CA ALA A 184 17.66 12.63 -12.93
C ALA A 184 16.68 11.96 -11.93
N LEU A 185 15.82 11.06 -12.40
CA LEU A 185 14.92 10.30 -11.53
C LEU A 185 15.68 9.30 -10.64
N ARG A 186 16.74 8.67 -11.15
CA ARG A 186 17.65 7.82 -10.37
C ARG A 186 18.41 8.61 -9.30
N GLU A 187 18.91 9.80 -9.63
CA GLU A 187 19.54 10.69 -8.65
C GLU A 187 18.56 11.08 -7.53
N GLU A 188 17.32 11.37 -7.89
CA GLU A 188 16.27 11.65 -6.92
C GLU A 188 15.98 10.44 -6.02
N ALA A 189 16.00 9.22 -6.57
CA ALA A 189 15.89 7.99 -5.79
C ALA A 189 17.04 7.87 -4.77
N HIS A 190 18.27 8.22 -5.16
CA HIS A 190 19.42 8.25 -4.23
C HIS A 190 19.24 9.33 -3.16
N ARG A 191 18.81 10.54 -3.52
CA ARG A 191 18.58 11.64 -2.58
C ARG A 191 17.56 11.29 -1.50
N LEU A 192 16.55 10.49 -1.84
CA LEU A 192 15.51 10.03 -0.92
C LEU A 192 15.81 8.65 -0.31
N ASP A 193 17.06 8.16 -0.42
CA ASP A 193 17.51 6.85 0.09
C ASP A 193 16.60 5.69 -0.40
N ALA A 194 16.18 5.78 -1.67
CA ALA A 194 15.33 4.76 -2.32
C ALA A 194 16.13 3.77 -3.17
N GLY A 195 17.45 3.75 -3.07
CA GLY A 195 18.34 2.96 -3.92
C GLY A 195 18.04 1.46 -3.90
N ALA A 196 17.68 0.88 -2.76
CA ALA A 196 17.34 -0.53 -2.65
C ALA A 196 16.06 -0.88 -3.43
N ALA A 197 15.01 -0.08 -3.28
CA ALA A 197 13.76 -0.27 -4.01
C ALA A 197 13.95 0.00 -5.51
N TRP A 198 14.72 1.03 -5.87
CA TRP A 198 15.09 1.33 -7.25
C TRP A 198 15.77 0.14 -7.91
N HIS A 199 16.83 -0.39 -7.28
CA HIS A 199 17.57 -1.55 -7.80
C HIS A 199 16.66 -2.74 -8.07
N VAL A 200 15.82 -3.11 -7.10
CA VAL A 200 14.93 -4.26 -7.23
C VAL A 200 13.87 -4.04 -8.32
N ALA A 201 13.36 -2.82 -8.44
CA ALA A 201 12.31 -2.50 -9.42
C ALA A 201 12.84 -2.41 -10.86
N THR A 202 14.07 -1.89 -11.05
CA THR A 202 14.62 -1.56 -12.37
C THR A 202 15.69 -2.55 -12.86
N GLY A 203 16.33 -3.28 -11.96
CA GLY A 203 17.51 -4.09 -12.22
C GLY A 203 18.80 -3.27 -12.37
N GLU A 204 18.74 -1.94 -12.27
CA GLU A 204 19.93 -1.08 -12.36
C GLU A 204 20.76 -1.15 -11.08
N ALA A 205 22.09 -1.11 -11.21
CA ALA A 205 22.98 -1.10 -10.05
C ALA A 205 22.71 0.13 -9.17
N ALA A 206 22.74 -0.08 -7.85
CA ALA A 206 22.65 0.96 -6.86
C ALA A 206 23.86 0.88 -5.93
N ASP A 207 24.72 1.90 -5.99
CA ASP A 207 25.90 2.02 -5.14
C ASP A 207 25.48 2.46 -3.72
N GLY A 208 26.17 1.96 -2.70
CA GLY A 208 25.96 2.38 -1.30
C GLY A 208 24.64 1.94 -0.65
N VAL A 209 23.94 0.97 -1.25
CA VAL A 209 22.65 0.49 -0.78
C VAL A 209 22.77 -0.37 0.47
N ASP A 210 21.89 -0.16 1.45
CA ASP A 210 21.77 -1.03 2.60
C ASP A 210 21.37 -2.45 2.15
N THR A 211 22.29 -3.40 2.36
CA THR A 211 22.11 -4.82 2.02
C THR A 211 20.86 -5.43 2.68
N ARG A 212 20.48 -4.94 3.86
CA ARG A 212 19.28 -5.42 4.57
C ARG A 212 18.00 -4.98 3.88
N GLN A 213 17.93 -3.73 3.45
CA GLN A 213 16.81 -3.21 2.66
C GLN A 213 16.73 -3.92 1.31
N LEU A 214 17.86 -4.08 0.63
CA LEU A 214 17.92 -4.79 -0.64
C LEU A 214 17.38 -6.22 -0.53
N THR A 215 17.84 -6.97 0.48
CA THR A 215 17.37 -8.34 0.75
C THR A 215 15.86 -8.38 1.02
N LEU A 216 15.34 -7.39 1.74
CA LEU A 216 13.91 -7.31 2.04
C LEU A 216 13.07 -7.03 0.79
N PHE A 217 13.46 -6.06 -0.04
CA PHE A 217 12.74 -5.73 -1.27
C PHE A 217 12.84 -6.85 -2.31
N ALA A 218 14.01 -7.47 -2.48
CA ALA A 218 14.18 -8.64 -3.35
C ALA A 218 13.24 -9.78 -2.93
N ALA A 219 13.17 -10.06 -1.62
CA ALA A 219 12.25 -11.07 -1.12
C ALA A 219 10.77 -10.74 -1.34
N LEU A 220 10.38 -9.48 -1.23
CA LEU A 220 9.01 -9.05 -1.50
C LEU A 220 8.67 -9.17 -2.98
N HIS A 221 9.62 -8.83 -3.84
CA HIS A 221 9.46 -8.91 -5.29
C HIS A 221 9.39 -10.36 -5.79
N GLU A 222 10.21 -11.25 -5.23
CA GLU A 222 10.30 -12.65 -5.63
C GLU A 222 9.26 -13.56 -4.95
N SER A 223 8.76 -13.16 -3.76
CA SER A 223 7.93 -14.03 -2.94
C SER A 223 6.53 -14.20 -3.51
N GLN A 224 6.22 -15.41 -3.97
CA GLN A 224 4.86 -15.81 -4.36
C GLN A 224 4.03 -16.31 -3.18
N SER A 225 4.63 -16.46 -1.99
CA SER A 225 3.93 -16.95 -0.80
C SER A 225 4.35 -16.25 0.50
N GLY A 226 3.40 -16.15 1.43
CA GLY A 226 3.68 -15.59 2.77
C GLY A 226 4.72 -16.39 3.58
N LEU A 227 4.91 -17.69 3.26
CA LEU A 227 5.92 -18.53 3.92
C LEU A 227 7.34 -18.18 3.44
N GLU A 228 7.53 -17.88 2.16
CA GLU A 228 8.83 -17.43 1.61
C GLU A 228 9.22 -16.09 2.21
N LEU A 229 8.29 -15.15 2.25
CA LEU A 229 8.50 -13.86 2.90
C LEU A 229 8.85 -14.03 4.39
N PHE A 230 8.16 -14.92 5.13
CA PHE A 230 8.50 -15.23 6.51
C PHE A 230 9.92 -15.80 6.63
N ARG A 231 10.32 -16.72 5.75
CA ARG A 231 11.68 -17.31 5.76
C ARG A 231 12.76 -16.26 5.56
N THR A 232 12.57 -15.36 4.61
CA THR A 232 13.55 -14.28 4.34
C THR A 232 13.65 -13.33 5.52
N ARG A 233 12.52 -12.89 6.08
CA ARG A 233 12.52 -12.05 7.29
C ARG A 233 13.16 -12.74 8.49
N TRP A 234 12.94 -14.04 8.66
CA TRP A 234 13.58 -14.82 9.70
C TRP A 234 15.11 -14.84 9.55
N ARG A 235 15.61 -14.97 8.32
CA ARG A 235 17.05 -14.94 8.02
C ARG A 235 17.65 -13.56 8.22
N SER A 236 16.94 -12.51 7.85
CA SER A 236 17.37 -11.11 7.98
C SER A 236 17.29 -10.57 9.41
N ALA A 237 16.55 -11.25 10.30
CA ALA A 237 16.41 -10.83 11.69
C ALA A 237 17.75 -10.99 12.44
N ALA A 238 18.34 -9.87 12.87
CA ALA A 238 19.63 -9.83 13.52
C ALA A 238 19.57 -10.36 14.97
N THR A 239 18.44 -10.17 15.67
CA THR A 239 18.29 -10.47 17.09
C THR A 239 17.21 -11.53 17.36
N ALA A 240 17.33 -12.24 18.49
CA ALA A 240 16.30 -13.15 18.97
C ALA A 240 14.97 -12.43 19.24
N ARG A 241 15.02 -11.18 19.70
CA ARG A 241 13.84 -10.33 19.92
C ARG A 241 13.09 -10.06 18.61
N GLU A 242 13.80 -9.72 17.53
CA GLU A 242 13.20 -9.51 16.22
C GLU A 242 12.51 -10.78 15.70
N ARG A 243 13.14 -11.95 15.90
CA ARG A 243 12.55 -13.26 15.54
C ARG A 243 11.30 -13.56 16.35
N ALA A 244 11.32 -13.30 17.66
CA ALA A 244 10.16 -13.48 18.52
C ALA A 244 8.99 -12.56 18.10
N VAL A 245 9.26 -11.29 17.81
CA VAL A 245 8.27 -10.34 17.29
C VAL A 245 7.72 -10.79 15.92
N LEU A 246 8.58 -11.30 15.03
CA LEU A 246 8.16 -11.83 13.74
C LEU A 246 7.17 -13.00 13.91
N VAL A 247 7.48 -13.96 14.80
CA VAL A 247 6.59 -15.08 15.10
C VAL A 247 5.27 -14.59 15.69
N ALA A 248 5.33 -13.75 16.74
CA ALA A 248 4.14 -13.22 17.40
C ALA A 248 3.18 -12.49 16.44
N ARG A 249 3.72 -11.80 15.42
CA ARG A 249 2.93 -11.10 14.41
C ARG A 249 2.43 -12.00 13.27
N THR A 250 3.10 -13.11 13.01
CA THR A 250 2.73 -14.03 11.91
C THR A 250 1.67 -15.04 12.33
N ILE A 251 1.64 -15.43 13.61
CA ILE A 251 0.69 -16.41 14.12
C ILE A 251 -0.78 -15.93 14.03
N PRO A 252 -1.14 -14.73 14.49
CA PRO A 252 -2.53 -14.29 14.41
C PRO A 252 -2.99 -14.13 12.96
N VAL A 253 -4.23 -14.57 12.67
CA VAL A 253 -4.84 -14.33 11.36
C VAL A 253 -5.16 -12.84 11.23
N ASN A 254 -4.63 -12.22 10.18
CA ASN A 254 -5.03 -10.87 9.79
C ASN A 254 -6.46 -10.92 9.24
N ARG A 255 -7.43 -10.69 10.14
CA ARG A 255 -8.85 -10.74 9.83
C ARG A 255 -9.27 -9.77 8.74
N PRO A 256 -8.85 -8.48 8.76
CA PRO A 256 -9.11 -7.53 7.69
C PRO A 256 -8.62 -8.03 6.32
N HIS A 257 -7.38 -8.46 6.23
CA HIS A 257 -6.82 -8.99 4.99
C HIS A 257 -7.57 -10.24 4.48
N LEU A 258 -7.96 -11.13 5.39
CA LEU A 258 -8.78 -12.29 5.04
C LEU A 258 -10.15 -11.87 4.53
N GLN A 259 -10.78 -10.85 5.11
CA GLN A 259 -12.06 -10.30 4.67
C GLN A 259 -11.95 -9.70 3.26
N MET A 260 -10.92 -8.90 2.99
CA MET A 260 -10.64 -8.35 1.65
C MET A 260 -10.47 -9.48 0.62
N ARG A 261 -9.70 -10.53 0.97
CA ARG A 261 -9.46 -11.68 0.08
C ARG A 261 -10.73 -12.49 -0.21
N LEU A 262 -11.62 -12.63 0.78
CA LEU A 262 -12.88 -13.36 0.64
C LEU A 262 -14.01 -12.54 0.01
N GLY A 263 -13.89 -11.20 -0.04
CA GLY A 263 -14.94 -10.30 -0.52
C GLY A 263 -16.24 -10.32 0.31
N ARG A 264 -16.18 -10.88 1.54
CA ARG A 264 -17.32 -11.00 2.45
C ARG A 264 -16.86 -10.97 3.91
N PRO A 265 -17.77 -10.73 4.88
CA PRO A 265 -17.44 -10.81 6.31
C PRO A 265 -16.85 -12.17 6.68
N VAL A 266 -15.80 -12.13 7.51
CA VAL A 266 -15.07 -13.33 7.95
C VAL A 266 -15.84 -14.06 9.05
N THR A 267 -16.12 -15.34 8.86
CA THR A 267 -16.71 -16.22 9.87
C THR A 267 -15.65 -16.83 10.80
N ARG A 268 -16.10 -17.39 11.94
CA ARG A 268 -15.21 -18.14 12.84
C ARG A 268 -14.57 -19.34 12.13
N ALA A 269 -15.31 -20.01 11.25
CA ALA A 269 -14.81 -21.15 10.48
C ALA A 269 -13.68 -20.74 9.50
N ASP A 270 -13.80 -19.56 8.87
CA ASP A 270 -12.75 -19.03 7.99
C ASP A 270 -11.46 -18.73 8.77
N LEU A 271 -11.59 -18.12 9.97
CA LEU A 271 -10.45 -17.86 10.85
C LEU A 271 -9.75 -19.15 11.27
N TRP A 272 -10.50 -20.18 11.67
CA TRP A 272 -9.97 -21.48 12.04
C TRP A 272 -9.26 -22.17 10.87
N ARG A 273 -9.84 -22.13 9.70
CA ARG A 273 -9.26 -22.72 8.47
C ARG A 273 -7.93 -22.04 8.11
N GLU A 274 -7.91 -20.72 8.11
CA GLU A 274 -6.71 -19.93 7.83
C GLU A 274 -5.63 -20.16 8.88
N GLN A 275 -6.03 -20.18 10.17
CA GLN A 275 -5.09 -20.43 11.29
C GLN A 275 -4.45 -21.82 11.19
N ARG A 276 -5.24 -22.85 10.88
CA ARG A 276 -4.71 -24.22 10.71
C ARG A 276 -3.77 -24.31 9.51
N ALA A 277 -4.08 -23.66 8.39
CA ALA A 277 -3.21 -23.63 7.22
C ALA A 277 -1.85 -22.98 7.53
N ARG A 278 -1.86 -21.87 8.28
CA ARG A 278 -0.64 -21.15 8.70
C ARG A 278 0.21 -21.99 9.65
N LEU A 279 -0.40 -22.58 10.66
CA LEU A 279 0.31 -23.45 11.63
C LEU A 279 0.88 -24.68 10.93
N GLY A 280 0.13 -25.30 10.01
CA GLY A 280 0.61 -26.43 9.19
C GLY A 280 1.82 -26.06 8.34
N ALA A 281 1.80 -24.90 7.69
CA ALA A 281 2.93 -24.40 6.89
C ALA A 281 4.19 -24.14 7.75
N LEU A 282 4.01 -23.54 8.93
CA LEU A 282 5.10 -23.30 9.88
C LEU A 282 5.69 -24.60 10.44
N ALA A 283 4.84 -25.56 10.81
CA ALA A 283 5.26 -26.87 11.31
C ALA A 283 6.03 -27.65 10.21
N GLY A 284 5.54 -27.68 8.98
CA GLY A 284 6.24 -28.29 7.85
C GLY A 284 7.61 -27.66 7.60
N TRP A 285 7.71 -26.33 7.70
CA TRP A 285 8.99 -25.63 7.59
C TRP A 285 9.95 -25.97 8.72
N ALA A 286 9.48 -25.99 9.99
CA ALA A 286 10.30 -26.35 11.13
C ALA A 286 10.83 -27.79 11.03
N TRP A 287 9.98 -28.72 10.59
CA TRP A 287 10.36 -30.11 10.35
C TRP A 287 11.45 -30.24 9.29
N THR A 288 11.29 -29.60 8.12
CA THR A 288 12.33 -29.66 7.06
C THR A 288 13.66 -29.09 7.52
N LYS A 289 13.66 -28.10 8.42
CA LYS A 289 14.88 -27.52 8.99
C LYS A 289 15.53 -28.44 10.02
N ALA A 290 14.74 -29.14 10.81
CA ALA A 290 15.24 -30.10 11.79
C ALA A 290 15.90 -31.30 11.09
N VAL A 291 15.27 -31.85 10.07
CA VAL A 291 15.80 -32.98 9.27
C VAL A 291 17.10 -32.63 8.54
N ARG A 292 17.26 -31.39 8.06
CA ARG A 292 18.48 -30.91 7.37
C ARG A 292 19.65 -30.62 8.33
N ARG A 293 19.41 -30.46 9.64
CA ARG A 293 20.45 -30.26 10.66
C ARG A 293 20.94 -31.57 11.26
N GLY A 294 20.21 -32.66 11.06
CA GLY A 294 20.55 -33.98 11.53
C GLY A 294 21.29 -34.86 10.50
N ARG A 295 21.54 -34.29 9.32
CA ARG A 295 22.41 -34.86 8.28
C ARG A 295 23.65 -33.98 8.10
#